data_784c5c17f9bb2eb80cee6ddbb41a33ac
#
_entry.id   784c5c17f9bb2eb80cee6ddbb41a33ac
#
_cell.length_a   1.000
_cell.length_b   1.000
_cell.length_c   1.000
_cell.angle_alpha   90.00
_cell.angle_beta   90.00
_cell.angle_gamma   90.00
#
_symmetry.space_group_name_H-M   'P 1'
#
loop_
_entity.id
_entity.type
_entity.pdbx_description
1 polymer ?
#
loop_
_entity_poly.entity_id
_entity_poly.type
_entity_poly.pdbx_seq_one_letter_code
_entity_poly.pdbx_strand_id
1 'polypeptide(L)'
;FQRIVLGGEALEGFVSQGFDDHTKLFFPTAGAAFTPPEVTDEGINWGEGVRPATRDYTPLYDADRHELAYDFFIHDGGIASSWALAAKPGDKLVIGGPRGSLVVPEDYAWQLYVTDESGMPALRRRLLGLRQLPTRPQVTAIVTIGDESYQDYLADLDGFHIEWVVGHHSSAVAERL
;
A
#
# COMPACT_ATOMS: atom_id res chain seq x y z
N PHE A 1 -10.71 -5.56 -1.66
CA PHE A 1 -9.34 -5.67 -1.09
C PHE A 1 -9.22 -6.86 -0.16
N GLN A 2 -8.03 -7.50 -0.18
CA GLN A 2 -7.64 -8.54 0.76
C GLN A 2 -6.53 -8.01 1.65
N ARG A 3 -6.76 -7.94 2.96
CA ARG A 3 -5.72 -7.56 3.92
C ARG A 3 -4.93 -8.78 4.37
N ILE A 4 -3.60 -8.68 4.28
CA ILE A 4 -2.65 -9.64 4.86
C ILE A 4 -1.86 -8.93 5.95
N VAL A 5 -1.83 -9.53 7.12
CA VAL A 5 -1.08 -9.02 8.28
C VAL A 5 0.13 -9.89 8.51
N LEU A 6 1.28 -9.27 8.55
CA LEU A 6 2.58 -9.90 8.78
C LEU A 6 3.08 -9.50 10.17
N GLY A 7 3.75 -10.41 10.83
CA GLY A 7 4.37 -10.20 12.13
C GLY A 7 5.70 -10.94 12.22
N GLY A 8 6.41 -10.75 13.32
CA GLY A 8 7.64 -11.45 13.63
C GLY A 8 8.81 -10.52 13.93
N GLU A 9 9.88 -11.08 14.46
CA GLU A 9 11.08 -10.35 14.90
C GLU A 9 11.76 -9.55 13.77
N ALA A 10 11.58 -9.98 12.51
CA ALA A 10 12.12 -9.28 11.35
C ALA A 10 11.50 -7.88 11.12
N LEU A 11 10.43 -7.53 11.82
CA LEU A 11 9.84 -6.19 11.81
C LEU A 11 10.47 -5.24 12.84
N GLU A 12 11.37 -5.72 13.67
CA GLU A 12 12.10 -4.87 14.61
C GLU A 12 12.87 -3.78 13.86
N GLY A 13 12.66 -2.53 14.25
CA GLY A 13 13.26 -1.37 13.59
C GLY A 13 12.63 -0.98 12.25
N PHE A 14 11.50 -1.60 11.85
CA PHE A 14 10.78 -1.17 10.66
C PHE A 14 10.25 0.26 10.83
N VAL A 15 10.55 1.13 9.86
CA VAL A 15 10.14 2.53 9.84
C VAL A 15 9.53 2.89 8.49
N SER A 16 8.37 3.55 8.53
CA SER A 16 7.70 4.11 7.36
C SER A 16 7.01 5.41 7.78
N GLN A 17 7.55 6.55 7.36
CA GLN A 17 7.11 7.88 7.80
C GLN A 17 6.17 8.56 6.82
N GLY A 18 6.36 8.36 5.51
CA GLY A 18 5.51 8.92 4.47
C GLY A 18 4.23 8.11 4.29
N PHE A 19 3.12 8.79 4.06
CA PHE A 19 1.84 8.11 3.85
C PHE A 19 1.84 7.28 2.54
N ASP A 20 2.61 7.70 1.55
CA ASP A 20 2.79 7.09 0.24
C ASP A 20 4.08 6.26 0.13
N ASP A 21 4.74 6.01 1.25
CA ASP A 21 5.86 5.07 1.26
C ASP A 21 5.45 3.75 0.61
N HIS A 22 6.37 3.16 -0.11
CA HIS A 22 6.18 1.83 -0.67
C HIS A 22 7.31 0.90 -0.28
N THR A 23 6.97 -0.34 -0.11
CA THR A 23 7.90 -1.45 0.06
C THR A 23 7.76 -2.41 -1.10
N LYS A 24 8.87 -3.03 -1.45
CA LYS A 24 8.91 -4.05 -2.50
C LYS A 24 8.63 -5.41 -1.89
N LEU A 25 7.55 -6.04 -2.31
CA LEU A 25 7.20 -7.40 -1.93
C LEU A 25 7.76 -8.38 -2.97
N PHE A 26 8.44 -9.44 -2.52
CA PHE A 26 9.07 -10.43 -3.36
C PHE A 26 8.27 -11.72 -3.31
N PHE A 27 7.58 -12.04 -4.40
CA PHE A 27 6.69 -13.20 -4.46
C PHE A 27 7.44 -14.45 -4.88
N PRO A 28 7.38 -15.54 -4.10
CA PRO A 28 8.03 -16.79 -4.48
C PRO A 28 7.46 -17.33 -5.79
N THR A 29 8.31 -17.86 -6.66
CA THR A 29 7.87 -18.55 -7.86
C THR A 29 7.22 -19.88 -7.47
N ALA A 30 6.03 -20.17 -7.99
CA ALA A 30 5.33 -21.42 -7.71
C ALA A 30 6.20 -22.63 -8.00
N GLY A 31 6.33 -23.53 -7.02
CA GLY A 31 7.13 -24.76 -7.12
C GLY A 31 8.66 -24.57 -7.01
N ALA A 32 9.16 -23.36 -6.83
CA ALA A 32 10.56 -23.10 -6.56
C ALA A 32 10.81 -22.89 -5.05
N ALA A 33 11.91 -23.43 -4.55
CA ALA A 33 12.35 -23.07 -3.19
C ALA A 33 12.71 -21.57 -3.18
N PHE A 34 12.06 -20.81 -2.32
CA PHE A 34 12.38 -19.40 -2.16
C PHE A 34 13.64 -19.29 -1.29
N THR A 35 14.71 -18.74 -1.88
CA THR A 35 15.92 -18.38 -1.14
C THR A 35 15.90 -16.87 -0.92
N PRO A 36 15.88 -16.40 0.34
CA PRO A 36 16.00 -14.98 0.63
C PRO A 36 17.29 -14.42 0.02
N PRO A 37 17.30 -13.17 -0.45
CA PRO A 37 18.51 -12.55 -0.92
C PRO A 37 19.48 -12.29 0.24
N GLU A 38 20.75 -12.24 -0.04
CA GLU A 38 21.75 -11.72 0.86
C GLU A 38 21.80 -10.19 0.77
N VAL A 39 21.74 -9.50 1.91
CA VAL A 39 21.90 -8.06 1.97
C VAL A 39 23.38 -7.75 2.21
N THR A 40 23.98 -7.03 1.27
CA THR A 40 25.39 -6.61 1.32
C THR A 40 25.49 -5.10 1.29
N ASP A 41 26.67 -4.55 1.59
CA ASP A 41 26.94 -3.11 1.49
C ASP A 41 26.76 -2.57 0.05
N GLU A 42 26.89 -3.43 -0.95
CA GLU A 42 26.70 -3.12 -2.36
C GLU A 42 25.23 -3.23 -2.81
N GLY A 43 24.34 -3.76 -1.96
CA GLY A 43 22.92 -3.94 -2.22
C GLY A 43 22.42 -5.36 -2.01
N ILE A 44 21.36 -5.72 -2.73
CA ILE A 44 20.68 -7.01 -2.60
C ILE A 44 21.27 -8.01 -3.60
N ASN A 45 21.93 -9.05 -3.10
CA ASN A 45 22.47 -10.14 -3.89
C ASN A 45 21.51 -11.33 -3.90
N TRP A 46 21.02 -11.70 -5.09
CA TRP A 46 20.10 -12.82 -5.30
C TRP A 46 20.82 -14.14 -5.63
N GLY A 47 22.17 -14.10 -5.73
CA GLY A 47 22.95 -15.25 -6.18
C GLY A 47 22.62 -15.65 -7.63
N GLU A 48 22.84 -16.92 -7.94
CA GLU A 48 22.56 -17.49 -9.28
C GLU A 48 21.08 -17.92 -9.45
N GLY A 49 20.24 -17.69 -8.43
CA GLY A 49 18.84 -18.09 -8.44
C GLY A 49 17.95 -17.21 -9.32
N VAL A 50 16.75 -17.71 -9.62
CA VAL A 50 15.73 -16.94 -10.33
C VAL A 50 15.26 -15.82 -9.43
N ARG A 51 15.38 -14.57 -9.89
CA ARG A 51 14.85 -13.42 -9.17
C ARG A 51 13.33 -13.54 -9.05
N PRO A 52 12.77 -13.42 -7.84
CA PRO A 52 11.33 -13.46 -7.66
C PRO A 52 10.67 -12.26 -8.33
N ALA A 53 9.43 -12.43 -8.75
CA ALA A 53 8.62 -11.31 -9.19
C ALA A 53 8.36 -10.36 -8.03
N THR A 54 8.32 -9.07 -8.31
CA THR A 54 8.14 -8.04 -7.29
C THR A 54 6.99 -7.12 -7.62
N ARG A 55 6.33 -6.59 -6.57
CA ARG A 55 5.37 -5.50 -6.65
C ARG A 55 5.57 -4.56 -5.49
N ASP A 56 5.27 -3.30 -5.71
CA ASP A 56 5.35 -2.27 -4.70
C ASP A 56 3.99 -2.11 -4.01
N TYR A 57 3.99 -2.04 -2.68
CA TYR A 57 2.79 -1.91 -1.86
C TYR A 57 3.00 -0.91 -0.75
N THR A 58 1.93 -0.20 -0.38
CA THR A 58 1.92 0.71 0.76
C THR A 58 1.97 -0.07 2.06
N PRO A 59 2.98 0.13 2.91
CA PRO A 59 3.07 -0.50 4.22
C PRO A 59 2.10 0.18 5.20
N LEU A 60 1.27 -0.62 5.87
CA LEU A 60 0.38 -0.19 6.94
C LEU A 60 0.93 -0.75 8.26
N TYR A 61 1.89 -0.05 8.84
CA TYR A 61 2.60 -0.51 10.03
C TYR A 61 1.93 0.00 11.31
N ASP A 62 1.65 -0.92 12.20
CA ASP A 62 1.18 -0.68 13.56
C ASP A 62 2.34 -0.97 14.54
N ALA A 63 2.96 0.10 15.05
CA ALA A 63 4.11 -0.01 15.93
C ALA A 63 3.75 -0.60 17.31
N ASP A 64 2.53 -0.36 17.81
CA ASP A 64 2.09 -0.85 19.12
C ASP A 64 1.87 -2.36 19.10
N ARG A 65 1.45 -2.89 17.96
CA ARG A 65 1.19 -4.31 17.76
C ARG A 65 2.34 -5.06 17.12
N HIS A 66 3.35 -4.36 16.63
CA HIS A 66 4.42 -4.91 15.79
C HIS A 66 3.87 -5.70 14.60
N GLU A 67 2.85 -5.14 13.94
CA GLU A 67 2.18 -5.73 12.79
C GLU A 67 2.37 -4.86 11.55
N LEU A 68 2.63 -5.48 10.41
CA LEU A 68 2.71 -4.84 9.12
C LEU A 68 1.64 -5.40 8.20
N ALA A 69 0.66 -4.60 7.88
CA ALA A 69 -0.42 -4.99 6.98
C ALA A 69 -0.21 -4.46 5.57
N TYR A 70 -0.69 -5.23 4.60
CA TYR A 70 -0.84 -4.81 3.21
C TYR A 70 -2.25 -5.08 2.73
N ASP A 71 -2.85 -4.11 2.05
CA ASP A 71 -4.15 -4.22 1.41
C ASP A 71 -3.97 -4.48 -0.08
N PHE A 72 -4.22 -5.71 -0.48
CA PHE A 72 -4.11 -6.15 -1.86
C PHE A 72 -5.42 -5.85 -2.60
N PHE A 73 -5.35 -5.01 -3.62
CA PHE A 73 -6.41 -4.91 -4.60
C PHE A 73 -6.40 -6.19 -5.44
N ILE A 74 -7.47 -6.96 -5.37
CA ILE A 74 -7.56 -8.28 -6.03
C ILE A 74 -8.08 -8.09 -7.45
N HIS A 75 -7.31 -8.58 -8.41
CA HIS A 75 -7.66 -8.62 -9.83
C HIS A 75 -7.14 -9.90 -10.49
N ASP A 76 -7.75 -10.29 -11.59
CA ASP A 76 -7.37 -11.50 -12.32
C ASP A 76 -5.96 -11.41 -12.91
N GLY A 77 -5.25 -12.55 -12.90
CA GLY A 77 -3.92 -12.69 -13.50
C GLY A 77 -2.77 -12.01 -12.73
N GLY A 78 -3.06 -11.33 -11.61
CA GLY A 78 -2.05 -10.69 -10.77
C GLY A 78 -1.30 -11.70 -9.90
N ILE A 79 0.04 -11.68 -9.95
CA ILE A 79 0.86 -12.54 -9.09
C ILE A 79 0.64 -12.24 -7.61
N ALA A 80 0.53 -10.95 -7.26
CA ALA A 80 0.28 -10.51 -5.90
C ALA A 80 -1.13 -10.89 -5.44
N SER A 81 -2.15 -10.73 -6.30
CA SER A 81 -3.52 -11.16 -6.04
C SER A 81 -3.60 -12.67 -5.79
N SER A 82 -2.95 -13.45 -6.66
CA SER A 82 -2.91 -14.92 -6.52
C SER A 82 -2.25 -15.36 -5.22
N TRP A 83 -1.14 -14.70 -4.85
CA TRP A 83 -0.46 -14.97 -3.59
C TRP A 83 -1.33 -14.60 -2.38
N ALA A 84 -1.91 -13.41 -2.38
CA ALA A 84 -2.74 -12.93 -1.26
C ALA A 84 -3.97 -13.80 -1.02
N LEU A 85 -4.59 -14.31 -2.08
CA LEU A 85 -5.74 -15.24 -1.99
C LEU A 85 -5.36 -16.63 -1.48
N ALA A 86 -4.12 -17.07 -1.72
CA ALA A 86 -3.63 -18.37 -1.32
C ALA A 86 -2.94 -18.38 0.06
N ALA A 87 -2.54 -17.20 0.56
CA ALA A 87 -1.75 -17.03 1.78
C ALA A 87 -2.43 -17.60 3.01
N LYS A 88 -1.63 -18.25 3.86
CA LYS A 88 -2.08 -18.89 5.09
C LYS A 88 -1.21 -18.44 6.27
N PRO A 89 -1.71 -18.54 7.50
CA PRO A 89 -0.90 -18.30 8.68
C PRO A 89 0.37 -19.16 8.68
N GLY A 90 1.52 -18.50 8.85
CA GLY A 90 2.83 -19.12 8.82
C GLY A 90 3.57 -19.01 7.47
N ASP A 91 2.89 -18.60 6.41
CA ASP A 91 3.57 -18.28 5.15
C ASP A 91 4.51 -17.08 5.33
N LYS A 92 5.61 -17.10 4.56
CA LYS A 92 6.63 -16.05 4.64
C LYS A 92 6.63 -15.20 3.37
N LEU A 93 6.82 -13.90 3.54
CA LEU A 93 7.00 -12.94 2.46
C LEU A 93 8.26 -12.12 2.72
N VAL A 94 9.13 -12.00 1.73
CA VAL A 94 10.29 -11.11 1.83
C VAL A 94 9.88 -9.71 1.39
N ILE A 95 10.33 -8.71 2.16
CA ILE A 95 9.99 -7.31 1.99
C ILE A 95 11.28 -6.51 1.96
N GLY A 96 11.40 -5.59 1.02
CA GLY A 96 12.50 -4.63 0.91
C GLY A 96 11.99 -3.20 0.99
N GLY A 97 12.64 -2.37 1.81
CA GLY A 97 12.29 -0.97 1.99
C GLY A 97 11.39 -0.70 3.22
N PRO A 98 10.82 0.53 3.31
CA PRO A 98 10.99 1.61 2.34
C PRO A 98 12.44 2.12 2.32
N ARG A 99 12.92 2.58 1.14
CA ARG A 99 14.29 3.12 1.02
C ARG A 99 14.41 4.54 1.59
N GLY A 100 13.30 5.22 1.70
CA GLY A 100 13.18 6.57 2.20
C GLY A 100 11.73 6.97 2.20
N SER A 101 11.42 8.08 2.87
CA SER A 101 10.06 8.60 3.01
C SER A 101 10.02 10.05 2.56
N LEU A 102 9.04 10.41 1.76
CA LEU A 102 8.67 11.80 1.55
C LEU A 102 7.62 12.18 2.60
N VAL A 103 8.06 12.89 3.63
CA VAL A 103 7.14 13.36 4.67
C VAL A 103 6.46 14.63 4.20
N VAL A 104 5.22 14.51 3.74
CA VAL A 104 4.40 15.65 3.34
C VAL A 104 3.80 16.28 4.58
N PRO A 105 4.00 17.61 4.83
CA PRO A 105 3.39 18.31 5.94
C PRO A 105 1.87 18.11 6.00
N GLU A 106 1.32 18.12 7.20
CA GLU A 106 -0.12 17.92 7.43
C GLU A 106 -0.88 19.24 7.60
N ASP A 107 -0.17 20.34 7.78
CA ASP A 107 -0.68 21.67 8.13
C ASP A 107 -1.10 22.54 6.93
N TYR A 108 -1.07 21.99 5.71
CA TYR A 108 -1.66 22.67 4.56
C TYR A 108 -3.17 22.82 4.76
N ALA A 109 -3.68 24.06 4.62
CA ALA A 109 -5.10 24.36 4.81
C ALA A 109 -6.00 23.61 3.81
N TRP A 110 -5.49 23.30 2.61
CA TRP A 110 -6.18 22.55 1.57
C TRP A 110 -5.24 21.53 0.93
N GLN A 111 -5.77 20.34 0.66
CA GLN A 111 -5.02 19.24 0.07
C GLN A 111 -5.87 18.53 -0.99
N LEU A 112 -5.26 18.25 -2.16
CA LEU A 112 -5.88 17.51 -3.25
C LEU A 112 -5.14 16.18 -3.46
N TYR A 113 -5.89 15.10 -3.53
CA TYR A 113 -5.39 13.76 -3.86
C TYR A 113 -6.10 13.23 -5.09
N VAL A 114 -5.35 12.68 -6.04
CA VAL A 114 -5.89 12.02 -7.22
C VAL A 114 -5.26 10.64 -7.32
N THR A 115 -6.07 9.60 -7.34
CA THR A 115 -5.58 8.22 -7.35
C THR A 115 -6.57 7.26 -8.00
N ASP A 116 -6.12 6.03 -8.21
CA ASP A 116 -6.94 4.87 -8.54
C ASP A 116 -6.97 3.87 -7.37
N GLU A 117 -7.48 2.65 -7.62
CA GLU A 117 -7.55 1.59 -6.61
C GLU A 117 -6.18 1.25 -6.02
N SER A 118 -5.12 1.33 -6.82
CA SER A 118 -3.77 0.96 -6.37
C SER A 118 -3.21 1.91 -5.32
N GLY A 119 -3.58 3.19 -5.38
CA GLY A 119 -3.16 4.21 -4.41
C GLY A 119 -4.14 4.41 -3.25
N MET A 120 -5.30 3.76 -3.23
CA MET A 120 -6.27 3.90 -2.12
C MET A 120 -5.69 3.54 -0.75
N PRO A 121 -4.77 2.55 -0.59
CA PRO A 121 -4.13 2.29 0.70
C PRO A 121 -3.29 3.47 1.21
N ALA A 122 -2.56 4.16 0.33
CA ALA A 122 -1.80 5.37 0.68
C ALA A 122 -2.74 6.52 1.06
N LEU A 123 -3.80 6.73 0.27
CA LEU A 123 -4.84 7.73 0.58
C LEU A 123 -5.48 7.44 1.94
N ARG A 124 -5.90 6.20 2.20
CA ARG A 124 -6.46 5.79 3.49
C ARG A 124 -5.52 6.11 4.65
N ARG A 125 -4.24 5.76 4.50
CA ARG A 125 -3.21 6.05 5.51
C ARG A 125 -3.10 7.55 5.78
N ARG A 126 -3.10 8.39 4.73
CA ARG A 126 -3.09 9.85 4.85
C ARG A 126 -4.31 10.37 5.57
N LEU A 127 -5.51 9.97 5.15
CA LEU A 127 -6.77 10.44 5.74
C LEU A 127 -6.91 10.03 7.22
N LEU A 128 -6.44 8.84 7.58
CA LEU A 128 -6.39 8.40 8.98
C LEU A 128 -5.49 9.30 9.83
N GLY A 129 -4.32 9.71 9.34
CA GLY A 129 -3.44 10.67 10.00
C GLY A 129 -4.13 12.04 10.16
N LEU A 130 -4.63 12.59 9.07
CA LEU A 130 -5.30 13.90 9.08
C LEU A 130 -6.54 13.94 9.98
N ARG A 131 -7.24 12.81 10.14
CA ARG A 131 -8.40 12.70 11.04
C ARG A 131 -8.05 12.93 12.52
N GLN A 132 -6.78 12.66 12.91
CA GLN A 132 -6.31 12.82 14.29
C GLN A 132 -5.91 14.26 14.62
N LEU A 133 -5.82 15.14 13.64
CA LEU A 133 -5.40 16.52 13.84
C LEU A 133 -6.47 17.31 14.60
N PRO A 134 -6.08 18.21 15.51
CA PRO A 134 -7.01 19.12 16.22
C PRO A 134 -7.83 19.99 15.26
N THR A 135 -7.20 20.41 14.16
CA THR A 135 -7.85 21.14 13.07
C THR A 135 -7.59 20.39 11.77
N ARG A 136 -8.65 19.88 11.18
CA ARG A 136 -8.54 19.13 9.93
C ARG A 136 -8.40 20.09 8.75
N PRO A 137 -7.49 19.80 7.81
CA PRO A 137 -7.44 20.54 6.56
C PRO A 137 -8.69 20.25 5.70
N GLN A 138 -8.98 21.13 4.77
CA GLN A 138 -9.92 20.83 3.70
C GLN A 138 -9.26 19.83 2.74
N VAL A 139 -9.88 18.69 2.55
CA VAL A 139 -9.38 17.65 1.65
C VAL A 139 -10.38 17.40 0.54
N THR A 140 -9.89 17.35 -0.69
CA THR A 140 -10.61 16.81 -1.84
C THR A 140 -9.81 15.62 -2.36
N ALA A 141 -10.44 14.45 -2.46
CA ALA A 141 -9.86 13.27 -3.08
C ALA A 141 -10.67 12.89 -4.31
N ILE A 142 -10.03 12.72 -5.46
CA ILE A 142 -10.64 12.21 -6.69
C ILE A 142 -10.10 10.79 -6.88
N VAL A 143 -11.00 9.81 -6.79
CA VAL A 143 -10.62 8.39 -6.83
C VAL A 143 -11.29 7.71 -8.02
N THR A 144 -10.48 7.21 -8.95
CA THR A 144 -10.95 6.43 -10.08
C THR A 144 -11.05 4.97 -9.69
N ILE A 145 -12.22 4.35 -9.90
CA ILE A 145 -12.48 2.96 -9.56
C ILE A 145 -13.18 2.23 -10.71
N GLY A 146 -12.89 0.94 -10.87
CA GLY A 146 -13.53 0.10 -11.87
C GLY A 146 -14.95 -0.31 -11.51
N ASP A 147 -15.28 -0.38 -10.21
CA ASP A 147 -16.58 -0.81 -9.70
C ASP A 147 -16.96 -0.01 -8.45
N GLU A 148 -18.25 0.35 -8.32
CA GLU A 148 -18.77 1.15 -7.20
C GLU A 148 -18.54 0.48 -5.82
N SER A 149 -18.50 -0.84 -5.75
CA SER A 149 -18.27 -1.56 -4.49
C SER A 149 -16.89 -1.28 -3.87
N TYR A 150 -15.93 -0.75 -4.65
CA TYR A 150 -14.61 -0.38 -4.12
C TYR A 150 -14.64 0.85 -3.21
N GLN A 151 -15.73 1.63 -3.25
CA GLN A 151 -15.96 2.75 -2.32
C GLN A 151 -15.97 2.29 -0.86
N ASP A 152 -16.40 1.07 -0.59
CA ASP A 152 -16.47 0.48 0.75
C ASP A 152 -15.12 0.50 1.47
N TYR A 153 -14.00 0.50 0.72
CA TYR A 153 -12.66 0.52 1.30
C TYR A 153 -12.36 1.80 2.10
N LEU A 154 -13.01 2.92 1.75
CA LEU A 154 -12.84 4.21 2.44
C LEU A 154 -14.12 4.66 3.16
N ALA A 155 -15.15 3.83 3.23
CA ALA A 155 -16.47 4.20 3.76
C ALA A 155 -16.46 4.60 5.24
N ASP A 156 -15.47 4.17 6.03
CA ASP A 156 -15.31 4.55 7.44
C ASP A 156 -14.57 5.87 7.66
N LEU A 157 -14.18 6.56 6.58
CA LEU A 157 -13.44 7.83 6.63
C LEU A 157 -14.35 9.03 6.43
N ASP A 158 -15.31 9.18 7.37
CA ASP A 158 -16.24 10.31 7.39
C ASP A 158 -15.53 11.66 7.57
N GLY A 159 -16.08 12.69 6.92
CA GLY A 159 -15.63 14.08 7.07
C GLY A 159 -14.57 14.51 6.07
N PHE A 160 -14.27 13.68 5.07
CA PHE A 160 -13.46 14.05 3.91
C PHE A 160 -14.32 14.05 2.64
N HIS A 161 -14.05 14.98 1.74
CA HIS A 161 -14.73 15.03 0.45
C HIS A 161 -14.01 14.08 -0.54
N ILE A 162 -14.70 12.99 -0.91
CA ILE A 162 -14.19 12.01 -1.87
C ILE A 162 -15.13 11.99 -3.09
N GLU A 163 -14.57 12.33 -4.23
CA GLU A 163 -15.24 12.24 -5.52
C GLU A 163 -14.86 10.94 -6.22
N TRP A 164 -15.85 10.13 -6.50
CA TRP A 164 -15.67 8.85 -7.17
C TRP A 164 -15.89 8.98 -8.67
N VAL A 165 -14.93 8.47 -9.44
CA VAL A 165 -15.03 8.33 -10.90
C VAL A 165 -15.09 6.86 -11.21
N VAL A 166 -16.28 6.37 -11.56
CA VAL A 166 -16.47 4.97 -11.95
C VAL A 166 -16.12 4.79 -13.42
N GLY A 167 -15.26 3.83 -13.70
CA GLY A 167 -14.68 3.61 -15.03
C GLY A 167 -13.37 4.37 -15.23
N HIS A 168 -12.43 3.75 -15.93
CA HIS A 168 -11.08 4.31 -16.15
C HIS A 168 -11.07 5.36 -17.27
N HIS A 169 -11.80 6.46 -17.10
CA HIS A 169 -11.88 7.56 -18.06
C HIS A 169 -11.04 8.75 -17.57
N SER A 170 -9.85 8.91 -18.11
CA SER A 170 -8.96 10.04 -17.80
C SER A 170 -9.58 11.42 -18.04
N SER A 171 -10.49 11.55 -19.03
CA SER A 171 -11.22 12.79 -19.29
C SER A 171 -12.15 13.19 -18.14
N ALA A 172 -12.80 12.22 -17.50
CA ALA A 172 -13.71 12.47 -16.38
C ALA A 172 -12.97 12.97 -15.13
N VAL A 173 -11.70 12.62 -14.96
CA VAL A 173 -10.84 13.15 -13.88
C VAL A 173 -10.46 14.61 -14.17
N ALA A 174 -10.09 14.90 -15.43
CA ALA A 174 -9.70 16.27 -15.83
C ALA A 174 -10.84 17.28 -15.71
N GLU A 175 -12.10 16.85 -15.83
CA GLU A 175 -13.27 17.72 -15.65
C GLU A 175 -13.54 18.11 -14.18
N ARG A 176 -12.89 17.43 -13.23
CA ARG A 176 -13.06 17.65 -11.78
C ARG A 176 -11.88 18.40 -11.12
N LEU A 177 -10.80 18.59 -11.86
CA LEU A 177 -9.65 19.40 -11.45
C LEU A 177 -9.86 20.88 -11.76
#